data_d6a654205e47c683285f6cb7b83ee323
#
_entry.id   d6a654205e47c683285f6cb7b83ee323
#
_cell.length_a   1.000
_cell.length_b   1.000
_cell.length_c   1.000
_cell.angle_alpha   90.00
_cell.angle_beta   90.00
_cell.angle_gamma   90.00
#
_symmetry.space_group_name_H-M   'P 1'
#
loop_
_entity.id
_entity.type
_entity.pdbx_description
1 polymer ?
#
loop_
_entity_poly.entity_id
_entity_poly.type
_entity_poly.pdbx_seq_one_letter_code
_entity_poly.pdbx_strand_id
1 'polypeptide(L)'
;MNREDAREEILELTNKAILLELPTGYGKSLIGMDLCLRDNPHSILIVVPRVVLIQNWKDEFKKWGNDEYLDRVTFSTYAGLHKVPDIRGHFNCVILDEAHHVTPRVQDLLTYITYDKIIMLSATVKRDLKYDLKGMFPDLYCYKVNMKEAIEDEVLPDPMVYLLPLTLDSKYNSEKIVKHSSGKTSVTCSYKDRWNYIRNKNIKLTIECTQLQKSVEMDNEINFWKDKYMRTRNEIFKNRWLHLAGQRLKWLSNLKNPIVLSLLALFKNERVLTFCNSIDQTIELGRNCINSKNKDAVKVLESFNKGEIRHITACNMLNEGRQTCPLSI
;
A
#
# COMPACT_ATOMS: atom_id res chain seq x y z
N MET A 1 8.26 -27.84 -2.24
CA MET A 1 6.83 -28.22 -1.98
C MET A 1 6.01 -27.48 -3.01
N ASN A 2 5.24 -28.20 -3.85
CA ASN A 2 4.44 -27.50 -4.84
C ASN A 2 3.22 -26.81 -4.16
N ARG A 3 2.45 -26.03 -4.91
CA ARG A 3 1.31 -25.27 -4.37
C ARG A 3 0.20 -26.18 -3.84
N GLU A 4 -0.04 -27.31 -4.47
CA GLU A 4 -1.08 -28.27 -4.06
C GLU A 4 -0.69 -28.98 -2.76
N ASP A 5 0.57 -29.40 -2.63
CA ASP A 5 1.08 -30.00 -1.38
C ASP A 5 0.93 -29.03 -0.19
N ALA A 6 1.29 -27.76 -0.40
CA ALA A 6 1.13 -26.73 0.64
C ALA A 6 -0.35 -26.47 0.99
N ARG A 7 -1.23 -26.53 -0.01
CA ARG A 7 -2.68 -26.39 0.21
C ARG A 7 -3.22 -27.57 1.01
N GLU A 8 -2.84 -28.80 0.67
CA GLU A 8 -3.23 -30.02 1.41
C GLU A 8 -2.76 -29.94 2.86
N GLU A 9 -1.49 -29.60 3.10
CA GLU A 9 -0.95 -29.43 4.45
C GLU A 9 -1.71 -28.37 5.26
N ILE A 10 -2.04 -27.22 4.64
CA ILE A 10 -2.83 -26.16 5.30
C ILE A 10 -4.25 -26.66 5.63
N LEU A 11 -4.86 -27.44 4.75
CA LEU A 11 -6.21 -27.96 4.97
C LEU A 11 -6.27 -29.00 6.09
N GLU A 12 -5.17 -29.62 6.46
CA GLU A 12 -5.08 -30.52 7.62
C GLU A 12 -4.99 -29.80 8.97
N LEU A 13 -4.74 -28.48 8.97
CA LEU A 13 -4.60 -27.71 10.21
C LEU A 13 -5.92 -27.69 11.01
N THR A 14 -5.84 -28.09 12.26
CA THR A 14 -6.99 -28.16 13.20
C THR A 14 -6.98 -27.04 14.22
N ASN A 15 -5.98 -26.16 14.21
CA ASN A 15 -5.86 -25.05 15.13
C ASN A 15 -7.07 -24.10 15.04
N LYS A 16 -7.50 -23.58 16.18
CA LYS A 16 -8.60 -22.61 16.24
C LYS A 16 -8.20 -21.26 15.63
N ALA A 17 -6.95 -20.83 15.78
CA ALA A 17 -6.39 -19.62 15.20
C ALA A 17 -5.24 -19.96 14.24
N ILE A 18 -5.32 -19.49 12.99
CA ILE A 18 -4.36 -19.77 11.95
C ILE A 18 -3.95 -18.46 11.25
N LEU A 19 -2.65 -18.21 11.16
CA LEU A 19 -2.07 -17.14 10.37
C LEU A 19 -1.35 -17.72 9.16
N LEU A 20 -1.85 -17.43 7.97
CA LEU A 20 -1.23 -17.80 6.71
C LEU A 20 -0.42 -16.62 6.15
N GLU A 21 0.89 -16.70 6.27
CA GLU A 21 1.85 -15.78 5.67
C GLU A 21 2.28 -16.31 4.31
N LEU A 22 1.52 -15.99 3.25
CA LEU A 22 1.74 -16.48 1.90
C LEU A 22 2.00 -15.29 0.95
N PRO A 23 2.95 -15.38 0.01
CA PRO A 23 3.26 -14.28 -0.90
C PRO A 23 2.05 -13.90 -1.78
N THR A 24 2.07 -12.68 -2.31
CA THR A 24 1.05 -12.23 -3.26
C THR A 24 1.08 -13.11 -4.51
N GLY A 25 -0.10 -13.52 -5.00
CA GLY A 25 -0.20 -14.44 -6.13
C GLY A 25 -0.20 -15.93 -5.76
N TYR A 26 0.09 -16.28 -4.51
CA TYR A 26 0.10 -17.67 -4.05
C TYR A 26 -1.29 -18.32 -3.98
N GLY A 27 -2.36 -17.53 -3.99
CA GLY A 27 -3.75 -18.02 -3.90
C GLY A 27 -4.32 -17.96 -2.48
N LYS A 28 -3.87 -17.02 -1.65
CA LYS A 28 -4.32 -16.85 -0.25
C LYS A 28 -5.84 -16.91 -0.07
N SER A 29 -6.59 -16.21 -0.91
CA SER A 29 -8.06 -16.11 -0.79
C SER A 29 -8.72 -17.49 -1.00
N LEU A 30 -8.24 -18.25 -2.00
CA LEU A 30 -8.74 -19.62 -2.25
C LEU A 30 -8.43 -20.53 -1.06
N ILE A 31 -7.17 -20.56 -0.62
CA ILE A 31 -6.74 -21.41 0.49
C ILE A 31 -7.50 -21.06 1.79
N GLY A 32 -7.66 -19.75 2.07
CA GLY A 32 -8.42 -19.28 3.23
C GLY A 32 -9.91 -19.62 3.15
N MET A 33 -10.49 -19.57 1.95
CA MET A 33 -11.87 -19.99 1.69
C MET A 33 -12.04 -21.49 1.89
N ASP A 34 -11.19 -22.32 1.30
CA ASP A 34 -11.25 -23.79 1.44
C ASP A 34 -11.12 -24.21 2.91
N LEU A 35 -10.17 -23.61 3.63
CA LEU A 35 -9.99 -23.88 5.06
C LEU A 35 -11.20 -23.46 5.91
N CYS A 36 -11.87 -22.37 5.52
CA CYS A 36 -13.11 -21.92 6.15
C CYS A 36 -14.27 -22.87 5.86
N LEU A 37 -14.45 -23.23 4.59
CA LEU A 37 -15.61 -24.03 4.14
C LEU A 37 -15.52 -25.51 4.48
N ARG A 38 -14.32 -26.02 4.81
CA ARG A 38 -14.08 -27.43 5.19
C ARG A 38 -15.07 -27.93 6.26
N ASP A 39 -15.38 -27.09 7.23
CA ASP A 39 -16.22 -27.44 8.37
C ASP A 39 -17.71 -27.04 8.15
N ASN A 40 -18.11 -26.71 6.91
CA ASN A 40 -19.46 -26.30 6.50
C ASN A 40 -20.09 -25.22 7.44
N PRO A 41 -19.49 -24.05 7.59
CA PRO A 41 -19.92 -23.01 8.53
C PRO A 41 -21.29 -22.43 8.16
N HIS A 42 -22.12 -22.16 9.17
CA HIS A 42 -23.42 -21.47 9.00
C HIS A 42 -23.33 -19.95 9.11
N SER A 43 -22.27 -19.43 9.71
CA SER A 43 -22.02 -18.01 9.84
C SER A 43 -20.53 -17.71 9.65
N ILE A 44 -20.25 -16.81 8.70
CA ILE A 44 -18.87 -16.45 8.31
C ILE A 44 -18.75 -14.92 8.40
N LEU A 45 -17.68 -14.43 9.01
CA LEU A 45 -17.29 -13.02 8.98
C LEU A 45 -16.02 -12.86 8.16
N ILE A 46 -16.07 -12.06 7.09
CA ILE A 46 -14.90 -11.72 6.28
C ILE A 46 -14.60 -10.24 6.44
N VAL A 47 -13.41 -9.93 6.98
CA VAL A 47 -12.94 -8.56 7.21
C VAL A 47 -11.81 -8.24 6.24
N VAL A 48 -12.02 -7.18 5.47
CA VAL A 48 -11.08 -6.74 4.42
C VAL A 48 -10.61 -5.30 4.68
N PRO A 49 -9.46 -4.86 4.14
CA PRO A 49 -8.99 -3.48 4.35
C PRO A 49 -9.87 -2.43 3.65
N ARG A 50 -10.50 -2.76 2.53
CA ARG A 50 -11.27 -1.80 1.71
C ARG A 50 -12.55 -2.42 1.13
N VAL A 51 -13.59 -1.60 1.00
CA VAL A 51 -14.90 -2.02 0.46
C VAL A 51 -14.79 -2.69 -0.91
N VAL A 52 -13.89 -2.22 -1.78
CA VAL A 52 -13.69 -2.81 -3.10
C VAL A 52 -13.30 -4.30 -3.06
N LEU A 53 -12.62 -4.74 -2.01
CA LEU A 53 -12.21 -6.13 -1.85
C LEU A 53 -13.37 -7.06 -1.47
N ILE A 54 -14.47 -6.51 -0.96
CA ILE A 54 -15.69 -7.28 -0.72
C ILE A 54 -16.20 -7.88 -2.03
N GLN A 55 -16.19 -7.07 -3.11
CA GLN A 55 -16.62 -7.58 -4.42
C GLN A 55 -15.67 -8.67 -4.94
N ASN A 56 -14.34 -8.48 -4.76
CA ASN A 56 -13.37 -9.51 -5.16
C ASN A 56 -13.63 -10.83 -4.43
N TRP A 57 -13.91 -10.81 -3.12
CA TRP A 57 -14.26 -12.00 -2.37
C TRP A 57 -15.53 -12.67 -2.90
N LYS A 58 -16.58 -11.90 -3.20
CA LYS A 58 -17.81 -12.43 -3.79
C LYS A 58 -17.55 -13.07 -5.16
N ASP A 59 -16.68 -12.47 -5.96
CA ASP A 59 -16.31 -12.99 -7.28
C ASP A 59 -15.47 -14.29 -7.14
N GLU A 60 -14.58 -14.38 -6.13
CA GLU A 60 -13.84 -15.61 -5.84
C GLU A 60 -14.78 -16.73 -5.38
N PHE A 61 -15.77 -16.50 -4.51
CA PHE A 61 -16.77 -17.48 -4.13
C PHE A 61 -17.50 -18.04 -5.36
N LYS A 62 -17.95 -17.19 -6.26
CA LYS A 62 -18.63 -17.60 -7.52
C LYS A 62 -17.69 -18.36 -8.44
N LYS A 63 -16.46 -17.89 -8.62
CA LYS A 63 -15.45 -18.51 -9.50
C LYS A 63 -15.15 -19.95 -9.12
N TRP A 64 -15.17 -20.25 -7.83
CA TRP A 64 -14.86 -21.57 -7.29
C TRP A 64 -16.10 -22.42 -6.98
N GLY A 65 -17.30 -21.97 -7.40
CA GLY A 65 -18.55 -22.71 -7.23
C GLY A 65 -19.06 -22.79 -5.80
N ASN A 66 -18.69 -21.83 -4.97
CA ASN A 66 -19.05 -21.74 -3.55
C ASN A 66 -20.06 -20.60 -3.27
N ASP A 67 -20.80 -20.15 -4.30
CA ASP A 67 -21.72 -19.04 -4.21
C ASP A 67 -22.90 -19.28 -3.26
N GLU A 68 -23.27 -20.53 -2.99
CA GLU A 68 -24.28 -20.94 -2.00
C GLU A 68 -23.94 -20.48 -0.57
N TYR A 69 -22.66 -20.27 -0.26
CA TYR A 69 -22.24 -19.79 1.06
C TYR A 69 -22.38 -18.26 1.22
N LEU A 70 -22.56 -17.50 0.13
CA LEU A 70 -22.61 -16.03 0.19
C LEU A 70 -23.70 -15.49 1.12
N ASP A 71 -24.82 -16.19 1.24
CA ASP A 71 -25.91 -15.81 2.16
C ASP A 71 -25.54 -15.98 3.64
N ARG A 72 -24.49 -16.77 3.93
CA ARG A 72 -23.95 -17.00 5.28
C ARG A 72 -22.80 -16.08 5.63
N VAL A 73 -22.36 -15.22 4.67
CA VAL A 73 -21.17 -14.37 4.83
C VAL A 73 -21.57 -12.94 5.19
N THR A 74 -21.09 -12.47 6.33
CA THR A 74 -21.08 -11.07 6.70
C THR A 74 -19.77 -10.44 6.27
N PHE A 75 -19.82 -9.44 5.38
CA PHE A 75 -18.65 -8.71 4.95
C PHE A 75 -18.48 -7.41 5.71
N SER A 76 -17.26 -7.11 6.14
CA SER A 76 -16.93 -5.83 6.77
C SER A 76 -15.54 -5.35 6.33
N THR A 77 -15.26 -4.09 6.61
CA THR A 77 -13.89 -3.57 6.56
C THR A 77 -13.34 -3.42 7.98
N TYR A 78 -12.01 -3.39 8.15
CA TYR A 78 -11.40 -3.11 9.45
C TYR A 78 -11.93 -1.81 10.09
N ALA A 79 -12.12 -0.76 9.27
CA ALA A 79 -12.69 0.51 9.74
C ALA A 79 -14.20 0.41 10.08
N GLY A 80 -14.93 -0.47 9.40
CA GLY A 80 -16.37 -0.70 9.57
C GLY A 80 -16.73 -1.77 10.58
N LEU A 81 -15.77 -2.50 11.12
CA LEU A 81 -16.00 -3.68 11.96
C LEU A 81 -16.93 -3.38 13.17
N HIS A 82 -16.79 -2.20 13.77
CA HIS A 82 -17.63 -1.76 14.89
C HIS A 82 -19.12 -1.52 14.53
N LYS A 83 -19.45 -1.53 13.23
CA LYS A 83 -20.84 -1.34 12.70
C LYS A 83 -21.49 -2.66 12.30
N VAL A 84 -20.76 -3.77 12.40
CA VAL A 84 -21.34 -5.08 12.07
C VAL A 84 -22.48 -5.37 13.04
N PRO A 85 -23.69 -5.62 12.54
CA PRO A 85 -24.78 -6.08 13.39
C PRO A 85 -24.34 -7.35 14.12
N ASP A 86 -24.70 -7.47 15.38
CA ASP A 86 -24.36 -8.63 16.23
C ASP A 86 -22.85 -8.99 16.28
N ILE A 87 -21.97 -7.97 16.19
CA ILE A 87 -20.50 -8.20 16.29
C ILE A 87 -20.10 -8.96 17.55
N ARG A 88 -20.93 -8.91 18.60
CA ARG A 88 -20.76 -9.69 19.84
C ARG A 88 -21.37 -11.10 19.75
N GLY A 89 -21.89 -11.45 18.59
CA GLY A 89 -22.40 -12.77 18.31
C GLY A 89 -21.31 -13.80 18.09
N HIS A 90 -21.76 -14.98 17.67
CA HIS A 90 -20.88 -16.10 17.36
C HIS A 90 -20.78 -16.32 15.85
N PHE A 91 -19.54 -16.43 15.34
CA PHE A 91 -19.27 -16.82 13.97
C PHE A 91 -18.58 -18.18 13.94
N ASN A 92 -19.01 -19.09 13.07
CA ASN A 92 -18.28 -20.35 12.92
C ASN A 92 -16.88 -20.09 12.36
N CYS A 93 -16.75 -19.18 11.39
CA CYS A 93 -15.44 -18.82 10.85
C CYS A 93 -15.29 -17.29 10.69
N VAL A 94 -14.13 -16.79 11.09
CA VAL A 94 -13.72 -15.39 10.86
C VAL A 94 -12.50 -15.41 9.95
N ILE A 95 -12.55 -14.67 8.84
CA ILE A 95 -11.41 -14.46 7.95
C ILE A 95 -10.97 -12.99 8.05
N LEU A 96 -9.71 -12.76 8.38
CA LEU A 96 -9.07 -11.45 8.37
C LEU A 96 -8.14 -11.36 7.15
N ASP A 97 -8.62 -10.76 6.07
CA ASP A 97 -7.83 -10.58 4.86
C ASP A 97 -6.89 -9.39 5.00
N GLU A 98 -5.65 -9.55 4.49
CA GLU A 98 -4.55 -8.61 4.69
C GLU A 98 -4.38 -8.24 6.19
N ALA A 99 -4.20 -9.26 7.03
CA ALA A 99 -4.17 -9.16 8.49
C ALA A 99 -3.12 -8.18 9.05
N HIS A 100 -2.16 -7.72 8.22
CA HIS A 100 -1.24 -6.63 8.59
C HIS A 100 -1.94 -5.28 8.83
N HIS A 101 -3.22 -5.15 8.47
CA HIS A 101 -4.08 -4.00 8.81
C HIS A 101 -4.74 -4.09 10.19
N VAL A 102 -4.53 -5.14 10.94
CA VAL A 102 -5.02 -5.27 12.32
C VAL A 102 -4.30 -4.24 13.20
N THR A 103 -5.05 -3.22 13.64
CA THR A 103 -4.58 -2.17 14.53
C THR A 103 -4.96 -2.49 15.98
N PRO A 104 -4.39 -1.85 17.01
CA PRO A 104 -4.80 -2.05 18.42
C PRO A 104 -6.32 -1.91 18.61
N ARG A 105 -6.96 -0.93 17.96
CA ARG A 105 -8.43 -0.77 18.00
C ARG A 105 -9.18 -1.97 17.43
N VAL A 106 -8.65 -2.57 16.37
CA VAL A 106 -9.25 -3.79 15.79
C VAL A 106 -9.02 -4.98 16.72
N GLN A 107 -7.84 -5.07 17.34
CA GLN A 107 -7.56 -6.09 18.36
C GLN A 107 -8.60 -6.02 19.49
N ASP A 108 -8.86 -4.83 20.02
CA ASP A 108 -9.89 -4.64 21.05
C ASP A 108 -11.28 -5.13 20.57
N LEU A 109 -11.67 -4.84 19.31
CA LEU A 109 -12.95 -5.30 18.77
C LEU A 109 -13.00 -6.82 18.60
N LEU A 110 -11.90 -7.46 18.20
CA LEU A 110 -11.82 -8.91 18.05
C LEU A 110 -12.01 -9.66 19.39
N THR A 111 -11.73 -9.05 20.52
CA THR A 111 -11.98 -9.65 21.83
C THR A 111 -13.47 -9.85 22.15
N TYR A 112 -14.35 -9.12 21.48
CA TYR A 112 -15.81 -9.24 21.67
C TYR A 112 -16.45 -10.26 20.73
N ILE A 113 -15.71 -10.75 19.71
CA ILE A 113 -16.21 -11.71 18.73
C ILE A 113 -15.92 -13.13 19.24
N THR A 114 -16.94 -13.95 19.33
CA THR A 114 -16.77 -15.40 19.58
C THR A 114 -16.73 -16.13 18.25
N TYR A 115 -15.88 -17.14 18.14
CA TYR A 115 -15.69 -17.90 16.90
C TYR A 115 -15.23 -19.33 17.19
N ASP A 116 -15.51 -20.24 16.24
CA ASP A 116 -14.94 -21.59 16.26
C ASP A 116 -13.55 -21.59 15.63
N LYS A 117 -13.37 -20.84 14.53
CA LYS A 117 -12.12 -20.73 13.81
C LYS A 117 -11.85 -19.29 13.36
N ILE A 118 -10.60 -18.83 13.48
CA ILE A 118 -10.15 -17.55 12.91
C ILE A 118 -8.96 -17.78 11.98
N ILE A 119 -9.07 -17.31 10.74
CA ILE A 119 -8.06 -17.43 9.69
C ILE A 119 -7.56 -16.03 9.33
N MET A 120 -6.29 -15.82 9.45
CA MET A 120 -5.63 -14.54 9.15
C MET A 120 -4.77 -14.71 7.90
N LEU A 121 -5.03 -13.93 6.86
CA LEU A 121 -4.34 -13.98 5.58
C LEU A 121 -3.47 -12.74 5.41
N SER A 122 -2.19 -12.90 5.11
CA SER A 122 -1.32 -11.78 4.78
C SER A 122 -0.12 -12.22 3.94
N ALA A 123 0.45 -11.31 3.14
CA ALA A 123 1.73 -11.57 2.48
C ALA A 123 2.90 -11.39 3.47
N THR A 124 2.77 -10.46 4.40
CA THR A 124 3.79 -10.16 5.41
C THR A 124 3.15 -9.63 6.68
N VAL A 125 3.60 -10.11 7.82
CA VAL A 125 3.17 -9.61 9.13
C VAL A 125 4.39 -9.11 9.89
N LYS A 126 4.32 -7.86 10.38
CA LYS A 126 5.39 -7.27 11.21
C LYS A 126 5.55 -8.07 12.50
N ARG A 127 6.79 -8.15 12.97
CA ARG A 127 7.13 -8.93 14.17
C ARG A 127 6.32 -8.51 15.40
N ASP A 128 6.13 -7.19 15.60
CA ASP A 128 5.37 -6.66 16.73
C ASP A 128 3.90 -7.11 16.68
N LEU A 129 3.25 -6.96 15.52
CA LEU A 129 1.87 -7.43 15.33
C LEU A 129 1.75 -8.95 15.52
N LYS A 130 2.73 -9.73 15.05
CA LYS A 130 2.74 -11.18 15.24
C LYS A 130 2.86 -11.55 16.72
N TYR A 131 3.62 -10.79 17.48
CA TYR A 131 3.71 -10.96 18.93
C TYR A 131 2.37 -10.64 19.62
N ASP A 132 1.72 -9.53 19.26
CA ASP A 132 0.41 -9.16 19.78
C ASP A 132 -0.65 -10.22 19.46
N LEU A 133 -0.70 -10.70 18.21
CA LEU A 133 -1.62 -11.77 17.79
C LEU A 133 -1.41 -13.07 18.57
N LYS A 134 -0.15 -13.44 18.84
CA LYS A 134 0.14 -14.62 19.69
C LYS A 134 -0.32 -14.43 21.12
N GLY A 135 -0.28 -13.21 21.65
CA GLY A 135 -0.83 -12.88 22.96
C GLY A 135 -2.36 -12.98 23.03
N MET A 136 -3.03 -12.61 21.91
CA MET A 136 -4.51 -12.69 21.81
C MET A 136 -5.01 -14.12 21.53
N PHE A 137 -4.26 -14.90 20.76
CA PHE A 137 -4.61 -16.24 20.30
C PHE A 137 -3.53 -17.23 20.74
N PRO A 138 -3.63 -17.82 21.95
CA PRO A 138 -2.57 -18.68 22.50
C PRO A 138 -2.25 -19.92 21.65
N ASP A 139 -3.23 -20.44 20.91
CA ASP A 139 -3.09 -21.58 19.98
C ASP A 139 -2.78 -21.15 18.54
N LEU A 140 -2.37 -19.89 18.30
CA LEU A 140 -2.08 -19.37 16.98
C LEU A 140 -1.00 -20.18 16.27
N TYR A 141 -1.40 -20.88 15.25
CA TYR A 141 -0.48 -21.54 14.31
C TYR A 141 -0.10 -20.57 13.19
N CYS A 142 1.18 -20.46 12.88
CA CYS A 142 1.68 -19.60 11.82
C CYS A 142 2.28 -20.45 10.71
N TYR A 143 1.58 -20.57 9.59
CA TYR A 143 2.10 -21.17 8.37
C TYR A 143 2.71 -20.10 7.50
N LYS A 144 3.93 -20.32 7.00
CA LYS A 144 4.65 -19.34 6.22
C LYS A 144 5.35 -19.97 5.02
N VAL A 145 5.13 -19.35 3.85
CA VAL A 145 5.91 -19.59 2.63
C VAL A 145 6.62 -18.29 2.25
N ASN A 146 7.93 -18.36 2.04
CA ASN A 146 8.70 -17.22 1.55
C ASN A 146 8.49 -17.02 0.05
N MET A 147 8.68 -15.77 -0.44
CA MET A 147 8.64 -15.51 -1.87
C MET A 147 9.71 -16.31 -2.64
N LYS A 148 10.90 -16.47 -2.04
CA LYS A 148 11.97 -17.26 -2.64
C LYS A 148 11.58 -18.73 -2.81
N GLU A 149 11.02 -19.35 -1.79
CA GLU A 149 10.50 -20.72 -1.84
C GLU A 149 9.41 -20.86 -2.90
N ALA A 150 8.48 -19.91 -2.96
CA ALA A 150 7.40 -19.93 -3.94
C ALA A 150 7.89 -19.74 -5.40
N ILE A 151 9.03 -19.08 -5.61
CA ILE A 151 9.69 -18.98 -6.93
C ILE A 151 10.45 -20.27 -7.24
N GLU A 152 11.21 -20.81 -6.30
CA GLU A 152 11.95 -22.06 -6.44
C GLU A 152 11.02 -23.26 -6.71
N ASP A 153 9.82 -23.21 -6.16
CA ASP A 153 8.75 -24.21 -6.37
C ASP A 153 7.91 -23.91 -7.64
N GLU A 154 8.29 -22.94 -8.47
CA GLU A 154 7.60 -22.56 -9.72
C GLU A 154 6.14 -22.10 -9.54
N VAL A 155 5.73 -21.79 -8.30
CA VAL A 155 4.39 -21.26 -8.00
C VAL A 155 4.26 -19.80 -8.40
N LEU A 156 5.36 -19.04 -8.24
CA LEU A 156 5.46 -17.65 -8.66
C LEU A 156 6.55 -17.48 -9.72
N PRO A 157 6.36 -16.58 -10.68
CA PRO A 157 7.38 -16.30 -11.67
C PRO A 157 8.62 -15.66 -11.02
N ASP A 158 9.80 -15.98 -11.53
CA ASP A 158 11.04 -15.33 -11.11
C ASP A 158 11.13 -13.91 -11.69
N PRO A 159 11.04 -12.85 -10.87
CA PRO A 159 11.07 -11.49 -11.38
C PRO A 159 12.49 -11.01 -11.65
N MET A 160 12.76 -10.49 -12.84
CA MET A 160 13.98 -9.73 -13.10
C MET A 160 13.86 -8.33 -12.54
N VAL A 161 14.72 -7.97 -11.58
CA VAL A 161 14.71 -6.67 -10.91
C VAL A 161 15.86 -5.80 -11.40
N TYR A 162 15.52 -4.65 -12.00
CA TYR A 162 16.50 -3.66 -12.44
C TYR A 162 16.46 -2.43 -11.54
N LEU A 163 17.59 -2.05 -10.96
CA LEU A 163 17.75 -0.84 -10.17
C LEU A 163 18.43 0.24 -11.00
N LEU A 164 17.77 1.35 -11.22
CA LEU A 164 18.30 2.52 -11.91
C LEU A 164 18.70 3.57 -10.85
N PRO A 165 20.00 3.69 -10.52
CA PRO A 165 20.46 4.74 -9.61
C PRO A 165 20.35 6.10 -10.29
N LEU A 166 19.74 7.08 -9.61
CA LEU A 166 19.62 8.45 -10.08
C LEU A 166 20.35 9.37 -9.13
N THR A 167 21.18 10.24 -9.69
CA THR A 167 21.85 11.30 -8.96
C THR A 167 21.10 12.62 -9.12
N LEU A 168 21.05 13.41 -8.06
CA LEU A 168 20.49 14.75 -8.13
C LEU A 168 21.41 15.64 -8.95
N ASP A 169 20.82 16.43 -9.86
CA ASP A 169 21.55 17.32 -10.73
C ASP A 169 22.21 18.47 -9.94
N SER A 170 23.42 18.82 -10.30
CA SER A 170 24.16 19.98 -9.76
C SER A 170 23.88 21.27 -10.52
N LYS A 171 23.04 21.27 -11.56
CA LYS A 171 22.63 22.47 -12.29
C LYS A 171 21.61 23.27 -11.49
N TYR A 172 21.58 24.60 -11.74
CA TYR A 172 20.60 25.52 -11.12
C TYR A 172 19.25 25.46 -11.86
N ASN A 173 18.57 24.35 -11.77
CA ASN A 173 17.31 24.06 -12.45
C ASN A 173 16.14 23.80 -11.49
N SER A 174 16.35 24.10 -10.21
CA SER A 174 15.35 24.00 -9.15
C SER A 174 15.15 25.31 -8.44
N GLU A 175 14.05 25.42 -7.70
CA GLU A 175 13.72 26.62 -6.91
C GLU A 175 13.49 26.25 -5.45
N LYS A 176 13.90 27.12 -4.54
CA LYS A 176 13.61 27.02 -3.12
C LYS A 176 13.04 28.31 -2.57
N ILE A 177 12.27 28.21 -1.49
CA ILE A 177 11.68 29.35 -0.82
C ILE A 177 12.51 29.68 0.42
N VAL A 178 13.01 30.91 0.47
CA VAL A 178 13.72 31.43 1.64
C VAL A 178 12.79 32.36 2.40
N LYS A 179 12.67 32.17 3.71
CA LYS A 179 11.87 33.02 4.62
C LYS A 179 12.81 33.87 5.45
N HIS A 180 12.53 35.16 5.53
CA HIS A 180 13.23 36.10 6.41
C HIS A 180 12.28 36.62 7.48
N SER A 181 12.71 36.60 8.73
CA SER A 181 11.86 36.87 9.89
C SER A 181 12.06 38.25 10.53
N SER A 182 13.07 39.03 10.18
CA SER A 182 13.21 40.38 10.75
C SER A 182 14.28 41.21 10.07
N GLY A 183 14.04 42.53 9.97
CA GLY A 183 14.93 43.68 9.75
C GLY A 183 16.21 43.44 8.94
N LYS A 184 16.70 44.34 8.19
CA LYS A 184 17.97 44.39 7.44
C LYS A 184 18.71 43.03 7.24
N THR A 185 18.18 42.14 6.43
CA THR A 185 18.88 40.91 6.03
C THR A 185 19.18 40.97 4.54
N SER A 186 20.45 40.93 4.19
CA SER A 186 20.89 40.73 2.82
C SER A 186 20.84 39.22 2.55
N VAL A 187 20.07 38.82 1.53
CA VAL A 187 20.10 37.42 1.03
C VAL A 187 21.13 37.40 -0.07
N THR A 188 22.26 36.76 0.20
CA THR A 188 23.22 36.43 -0.84
C THR A 188 22.70 35.19 -1.57
N CYS A 189 22.12 35.36 -2.75
CA CYS A 189 21.90 34.27 -3.66
C CYS A 189 23.24 33.90 -4.25
N SER A 190 23.85 32.83 -3.77
CA SER A 190 25.22 32.40 -4.13
C SER A 190 25.42 32.03 -5.62
N TYR A 191 24.41 32.11 -6.45
CA TYR A 191 24.46 31.70 -7.85
C TYR A 191 24.14 32.79 -8.89
N LYS A 192 23.74 33.98 -8.49
CA LYS A 192 23.51 35.10 -9.44
C LYS A 192 23.79 36.46 -8.84
N ASP A 193 24.74 36.64 -7.96
CA ASP A 193 25.18 37.91 -7.40
C ASP A 193 24.07 38.97 -7.22
N ARG A 194 22.85 38.49 -6.93
CA ARG A 194 21.72 39.40 -6.71
C ARG A 194 21.54 39.64 -5.24
N TRP A 195 21.83 40.84 -4.81
CA TRP A 195 21.50 41.38 -3.50
C TRP A 195 20.06 41.87 -3.49
N ASN A 196 19.16 41.18 -2.80
CA ASN A 196 17.83 41.69 -2.53
C ASN A 196 17.77 42.23 -1.11
N TYR A 197 17.68 43.54 -0.99
CA TYR A 197 17.47 44.22 0.29
C TYR A 197 16.01 44.18 0.68
N ILE A 198 15.69 43.52 1.80
CA ILE A 198 14.34 43.44 2.33
C ILE A 198 14.29 44.17 3.67
N ARG A 199 13.56 45.27 3.72
CA ARG A 199 13.29 45.99 4.95
C ARG A 199 11.98 45.56 5.59
N ASN A 200 12.03 45.11 6.84
CA ASN A 200 10.91 44.98 7.80
C ASN A 200 9.67 44.19 7.42
N LYS A 201 9.77 43.03 6.76
CA LYS A 201 8.60 42.10 6.62
C LYS A 201 9.04 40.65 6.49
N ASN A 202 8.20 39.73 6.98
CA ASN A 202 8.31 38.30 6.68
C ASN A 202 8.05 38.08 5.19
N ILE A 203 9.10 38.08 4.36
CA ILE A 203 8.98 37.88 2.92
C ILE A 203 9.45 36.49 2.55
N LYS A 204 8.70 35.84 1.68
CA LYS A 204 9.08 34.62 1.02
C LYS A 204 9.71 34.99 -0.33
N LEU A 205 10.95 34.58 -0.55
CA LEU A 205 11.64 34.73 -1.82
C LEU A 205 11.83 33.36 -2.45
N THR A 206 11.52 33.25 -3.73
CA THR A 206 11.88 32.09 -4.54
C THR A 206 13.26 32.37 -5.15
N ILE A 207 14.20 31.48 -4.92
CA ILE A 207 15.56 31.55 -5.47
C ILE A 207 15.92 30.28 -6.21
N GLU A 208 16.67 30.42 -7.29
CA GLU A 208 17.19 29.27 -8.03
C GLU A 208 18.22 28.50 -7.19
N CYS A 209 18.18 27.19 -7.28
CA CYS A 209 19.11 26.29 -6.56
C CYS A 209 19.34 25.02 -7.35
N THR A 210 20.35 24.24 -6.97
CA THR A 210 20.53 22.89 -7.50
C THR A 210 19.52 21.93 -6.86
N GLN A 211 19.27 20.78 -7.51
CA GLN A 211 18.43 19.72 -6.94
C GLN A 211 18.97 19.25 -5.60
N LEU A 212 20.30 19.12 -5.47
CA LEU A 212 20.93 18.73 -4.22
C LEU A 212 20.66 19.74 -3.10
N GLN A 213 20.85 21.03 -3.37
CA GLN A 213 20.57 22.11 -2.39
C GLN A 213 19.12 22.10 -1.94
N LYS A 214 18.17 21.93 -2.88
CA LYS A 214 16.76 21.80 -2.56
C LYS A 214 16.46 20.59 -1.69
N SER A 215 17.05 19.44 -2.00
CA SER A 215 16.89 18.22 -1.20
C SER A 215 17.37 18.42 0.23
N VAL A 216 18.58 18.95 0.41
CA VAL A 216 19.15 19.21 1.75
C VAL A 216 18.28 20.18 2.55
N GLU A 217 17.75 21.21 1.92
CA GLU A 217 16.87 22.18 2.60
C GLU A 217 15.55 21.55 3.04
N MET A 218 14.94 20.74 2.16
CA MET A 218 13.73 20.00 2.51
C MET A 218 13.99 19.01 3.66
N ASP A 219 15.13 18.32 3.67
CA ASP A 219 15.51 17.42 4.75
C ASP A 219 15.71 18.15 6.07
N ASN A 220 16.35 19.32 6.05
CA ASN A 220 16.54 20.16 7.24
C ASN A 220 15.19 20.63 7.81
N GLU A 221 14.25 21.09 6.96
CA GLU A 221 12.92 21.51 7.42
C GLU A 221 12.11 20.32 7.99
N ILE A 222 12.16 19.17 7.34
CA ILE A 222 11.51 17.94 7.81
C ILE A 222 12.06 17.54 9.17
N ASN A 223 13.38 17.47 9.33
CA ASN A 223 14.03 17.08 10.58
C ASN A 223 13.71 18.06 11.71
N PHE A 224 13.69 19.36 11.44
CA PHE A 224 13.31 20.39 12.42
C PHE A 224 11.91 20.15 13.00
N TRP A 225 10.91 19.87 12.16
CA TRP A 225 9.55 19.63 12.62
C TRP A 225 9.39 18.24 13.26
N LYS A 226 10.12 17.24 12.79
CA LYS A 226 10.20 15.92 13.42
C LYS A 226 10.75 16.04 14.83
N ASP A 227 11.85 16.75 15.03
CA ASP A 227 12.47 16.93 16.35
C ASP A 227 11.55 17.69 17.31
N LYS A 228 10.86 18.73 16.82
CA LYS A 228 9.83 19.42 17.60
C LYS A 228 8.72 18.46 18.04
N TYR A 229 8.21 17.64 17.14
CA TYR A 229 7.19 16.65 17.49
C TYR A 229 7.73 15.63 18.51
N MET A 230 8.94 15.13 18.31
CA MET A 230 9.52 14.14 19.23
C MET A 230 9.66 14.67 20.66
N ARG A 231 9.97 15.98 20.82
CA ARG A 231 10.10 16.63 22.12
C ARG A 231 8.76 16.97 22.78
N THR A 232 7.76 17.39 22.00
CA THR A 232 6.53 17.96 22.54
C THR A 232 5.31 17.06 22.38
N ARG A 233 5.38 16.04 21.51
CA ARG A 233 4.28 15.16 21.09
C ARG A 233 3.04 15.93 20.56
N ASN A 234 3.23 17.16 20.10
CA ASN A 234 2.16 17.99 19.58
C ASN A 234 1.77 17.58 18.14
N GLU A 235 0.51 17.23 17.94
CA GLU A 235 -0.02 16.76 16.65
C GLU A 235 0.10 17.80 15.52
N ILE A 236 0.10 19.11 15.83
CA ILE A 236 0.32 20.18 14.83
C ILE A 236 1.72 20.01 14.20
N PHE A 237 2.75 19.73 15.01
CA PHE A 237 4.11 19.52 14.52
C PHE A 237 4.25 18.23 13.74
N LYS A 238 3.55 17.16 14.16
CA LYS A 238 3.48 15.90 13.42
C LYS A 238 2.87 16.11 12.04
N ASN A 239 1.71 16.76 11.97
CA ASN A 239 1.03 17.04 10.71
C ASN A 239 1.91 17.88 9.78
N ARG A 240 2.62 18.87 10.32
CA ARG A 240 3.55 19.69 9.53
C ARG A 240 4.72 18.86 9.01
N TRP A 241 5.33 18.03 9.85
CA TRP A 241 6.40 17.12 9.46
C TRP A 241 5.95 16.17 8.35
N LEU A 242 4.82 15.47 8.54
CA LEU A 242 4.30 14.51 7.55
C LEU A 242 3.95 15.18 6.22
N HIS A 243 3.37 16.38 6.26
CA HIS A 243 3.07 17.16 5.07
C HIS A 243 4.34 17.50 4.26
N LEU A 244 5.39 17.97 4.93
CA LEU A 244 6.67 18.31 4.28
C LEU A 244 7.37 17.06 3.72
N ALA A 245 7.34 15.95 4.46
CA ALA A 245 7.86 14.67 3.97
C ALA A 245 7.12 14.21 2.70
N GLY A 246 5.79 14.34 2.67
CA GLY A 246 4.97 14.06 1.48
C GLY A 246 5.32 14.96 0.29
N GLN A 247 5.55 16.27 0.53
CA GLN A 247 5.98 17.20 -0.52
C GLN A 247 7.35 16.81 -1.09
N ARG A 248 8.30 16.41 -0.24
CA ARG A 248 9.61 15.94 -0.68
C ARG A 248 9.51 14.69 -1.53
N LEU A 249 8.74 13.69 -1.09
CA LEU A 249 8.53 12.47 -1.87
C LEU A 249 7.91 12.77 -3.23
N LYS A 250 6.91 13.65 -3.29
CA LYS A 250 6.29 14.09 -4.54
C LYS A 250 7.32 14.76 -5.48
N TRP A 251 8.15 15.66 -4.95
CA TRP A 251 9.18 16.33 -5.73
C TRP A 251 10.22 15.34 -6.28
N LEU A 252 10.74 14.42 -5.44
CA LEU A 252 11.68 13.38 -5.88
C LEU A 252 11.07 12.44 -6.93
N SER A 253 9.77 12.12 -6.82
CA SER A 253 9.08 11.31 -7.81
C SER A 253 8.99 12.01 -9.17
N ASN A 254 8.67 13.30 -9.18
CA ASN A 254 8.56 14.08 -10.40
C ASN A 254 9.92 14.22 -11.14
N LEU A 255 11.03 14.25 -10.41
CA LEU A 255 12.36 14.24 -11.04
C LEU A 255 12.64 12.98 -11.87
N LYS A 256 11.92 11.89 -11.62
CA LYS A 256 12.04 10.64 -12.37
C LYS A 256 11.23 10.62 -13.67
N ASN A 257 10.29 11.55 -13.85
CA ASN A 257 9.35 11.53 -14.98
C ASN A 257 10.04 11.46 -16.37
N PRO A 258 11.12 12.21 -16.66
CA PRO A 258 11.80 12.11 -17.94
C PRO A 258 12.32 10.70 -18.24
N ILE A 259 12.86 10.02 -17.23
CA ILE A 259 13.37 8.65 -17.37
C ILE A 259 12.21 7.66 -17.54
N VAL A 260 11.13 7.81 -16.77
CA VAL A 260 9.94 6.97 -16.90
C VAL A 260 9.36 7.10 -18.32
N LEU A 261 9.24 8.32 -18.85
CA LEU A 261 8.77 8.56 -20.22
C LEU A 261 9.67 7.88 -21.28
N SER A 262 11.00 7.92 -21.08
CA SER A 262 11.94 7.23 -21.95
C SER A 262 11.77 5.70 -21.89
N LEU A 263 11.55 5.14 -20.69
CA LEU A 263 11.27 3.72 -20.52
C LEU A 263 9.93 3.32 -21.15
N LEU A 264 8.88 4.11 -20.98
CA LEU A 264 7.58 3.87 -21.62
C LEU A 264 7.67 3.91 -23.14
N ALA A 265 8.52 4.78 -23.71
CA ALA A 265 8.79 4.82 -25.14
C ALA A 265 9.59 3.58 -25.62
N LEU A 266 10.55 3.11 -24.82
CA LEU A 266 11.33 1.91 -25.11
C LEU A 266 10.44 0.66 -25.10
N PHE A 267 9.59 0.51 -24.09
CA PHE A 267 8.69 -0.63 -23.89
C PHE A 267 7.28 -0.40 -24.46
N LYS A 268 7.17 0.37 -25.55
CA LYS A 268 5.86 0.74 -26.13
C LYS A 268 4.97 -0.44 -26.52
N ASN A 269 5.55 -1.59 -26.82
CA ASN A 269 4.83 -2.80 -27.22
C ASN A 269 4.52 -3.73 -26.04
N GLU A 270 5.12 -3.47 -24.89
CA GLU A 270 4.97 -4.28 -23.67
C GLU A 270 3.82 -3.77 -22.80
N ARG A 271 3.33 -4.64 -21.91
CA ARG A 271 2.35 -4.25 -20.89
C ARG A 271 3.08 -3.66 -19.70
N VAL A 272 2.95 -2.35 -19.52
CA VAL A 272 3.66 -1.61 -18.48
C VAL A 272 2.70 -1.02 -17.46
N LEU A 273 2.92 -1.33 -16.19
CA LEU A 273 2.26 -0.72 -15.04
C LEU A 273 3.24 0.18 -14.30
N THR A 274 2.95 1.47 -14.23
CA THR A 274 3.78 2.46 -13.54
C THR A 274 3.12 2.90 -12.24
N PHE A 275 3.77 2.65 -11.11
CA PHE A 275 3.32 3.16 -9.82
C PHE A 275 3.84 4.58 -9.59
N CYS A 276 2.93 5.49 -9.32
CA CYS A 276 3.19 6.91 -9.10
C CYS A 276 2.94 7.30 -7.64
N ASN A 277 3.70 8.27 -7.14
CA ASN A 277 3.55 8.77 -5.78
C ASN A 277 2.45 9.84 -5.62
N SER A 278 1.96 10.40 -6.71
CA SER A 278 0.90 11.41 -6.69
C SER A 278 -0.04 11.28 -7.88
N ILE A 279 -1.27 11.78 -7.71
CA ILE A 279 -2.26 11.85 -8.79
C ILE A 279 -1.75 12.70 -9.96
N ASP A 280 -1.12 13.84 -9.66
CA ASP A 280 -0.58 14.72 -10.70
C ASP A 280 0.47 14.01 -11.55
N GLN A 281 1.32 13.20 -10.92
CA GLN A 281 2.30 12.38 -11.63
C GLN A 281 1.64 11.35 -12.55
N THR A 282 0.52 10.73 -12.15
CA THR A 282 -0.20 9.78 -13.03
C THR A 282 -0.72 10.46 -14.29
N ILE A 283 -1.18 11.70 -14.17
CA ILE A 283 -1.70 12.50 -15.30
C ILE A 283 -0.57 12.94 -16.22
N GLU A 284 0.56 13.34 -15.66
CA GLU A 284 1.73 13.78 -16.43
C GLU A 284 2.36 12.64 -17.25
N LEU A 285 2.42 11.44 -16.68
CA LEU A 285 3.03 10.28 -17.34
C LEU A 285 2.13 9.58 -18.35
N GLY A 286 0.81 9.79 -18.32
CA GLY A 286 -0.07 9.16 -19.30
C GLY A 286 -1.56 9.43 -19.14
N ARG A 287 -2.33 9.13 -20.21
CA ARG A 287 -3.78 9.33 -20.21
C ARG A 287 -4.54 8.20 -19.50
N ASN A 288 -4.00 6.99 -19.52
CA ASN A 288 -4.62 5.81 -18.92
C ASN A 288 -4.22 5.72 -17.44
N CYS A 289 -4.87 6.51 -16.60
CA CYS A 289 -4.50 6.60 -15.20
C CYS A 289 -5.54 5.99 -14.27
N ILE A 290 -5.05 5.29 -13.26
CA ILE A 290 -5.83 4.69 -12.17
C ILE A 290 -5.55 5.48 -10.90
N ASN A 291 -6.47 6.36 -10.55
CA ASN A 291 -6.38 7.18 -9.34
C ASN A 291 -7.77 7.55 -8.83
N SER A 292 -7.88 8.10 -7.62
CA SER A 292 -9.16 8.40 -6.97
C SER A 292 -9.99 9.48 -7.67
N LYS A 293 -9.41 10.27 -8.55
CA LYS A 293 -10.12 11.31 -9.33
C LYS A 293 -10.64 10.80 -10.67
N ASN A 294 -10.12 9.66 -11.17
CA ASN A 294 -10.56 9.09 -12.42
C ASN A 294 -11.79 8.20 -12.22
N LYS A 295 -12.95 8.63 -12.69
CA LYS A 295 -14.22 7.88 -12.60
C LYS A 295 -14.19 6.58 -13.45
N ASP A 296 -13.40 6.56 -14.52
CA ASP A 296 -13.26 5.41 -15.41
C ASP A 296 -12.10 4.47 -15.04
N ALA A 297 -11.51 4.62 -13.85
CA ALA A 297 -10.37 3.83 -13.40
C ALA A 297 -10.60 2.30 -13.50
N VAL A 298 -11.83 1.84 -13.26
CA VAL A 298 -12.19 0.41 -13.37
C VAL A 298 -12.15 -0.04 -14.82
N LYS A 299 -12.74 0.72 -15.74
CA LYS A 299 -12.73 0.41 -17.18
C LYS A 299 -11.30 0.40 -17.74
N VAL A 300 -10.47 1.37 -17.32
CA VAL A 300 -9.05 1.42 -17.71
C VAL A 300 -8.32 0.16 -17.27
N LEU A 301 -8.57 -0.33 -16.04
CA LEU A 301 -7.98 -1.56 -15.54
C LEU A 301 -8.47 -2.79 -16.32
N GLU A 302 -9.77 -2.87 -16.61
CA GLU A 302 -10.34 -3.96 -17.42
C GLU A 302 -9.74 -4.00 -18.82
N SER A 303 -9.64 -2.85 -19.52
CA SER A 303 -9.03 -2.75 -20.83
C SER A 303 -7.53 -3.11 -20.81
N PHE A 304 -6.83 -2.75 -19.72
CA PHE A 304 -5.44 -3.19 -19.54
C PHE A 304 -5.35 -4.70 -19.33
N ASN A 305 -6.25 -5.29 -18.54
CA ASN A 305 -6.28 -6.74 -18.32
C ASN A 305 -6.61 -7.52 -19.59
N LYS A 306 -7.48 -6.98 -20.45
CA LYS A 306 -7.79 -7.54 -21.78
C LYS A 306 -6.68 -7.32 -22.82
N GLY A 307 -5.64 -6.52 -22.51
CA GLY A 307 -4.56 -6.20 -23.44
C GLY A 307 -4.89 -5.11 -24.47
N GLU A 308 -6.06 -4.47 -24.36
CA GLU A 308 -6.49 -3.35 -25.24
C GLU A 308 -5.64 -2.09 -24.99
N ILE A 309 -5.24 -1.89 -23.75
CA ILE A 309 -4.33 -0.82 -23.31
C ILE A 309 -3.04 -1.47 -22.80
N ARG A 310 -1.90 -0.98 -23.26
CA ARG A 310 -0.58 -1.53 -22.90
C ARG A 310 0.07 -0.80 -21.73
N HIS A 311 -0.16 0.49 -21.58
CA HIS A 311 0.46 1.30 -20.53
C HIS A 311 -0.61 1.93 -19.63
N ILE A 312 -0.47 1.72 -18.33
CA ILE A 312 -1.27 2.40 -17.30
C ILE A 312 -0.38 2.97 -16.21
N THR A 313 -0.83 4.08 -15.64
CA THR A 313 -0.21 4.70 -14.46
C THR A 313 -1.15 4.61 -13.28
N ALA A 314 -0.66 4.29 -12.10
CA ALA A 314 -1.48 4.10 -10.91
C ALA A 314 -0.93 4.85 -9.70
N CYS A 315 -1.84 5.46 -8.93
CA CYS A 315 -1.52 6.08 -7.65
C CYS A 315 -2.44 5.55 -6.56
N ASN A 316 -1.88 4.85 -5.57
CA ASN A 316 -2.54 4.35 -4.36
C ASN A 316 -3.76 3.42 -4.52
N MET A 317 -4.26 3.19 -5.75
CA MET A 317 -5.45 2.36 -5.97
C MET A 317 -5.15 0.88 -6.21
N LEU A 318 -3.92 0.55 -6.63
CA LEU A 318 -3.51 -0.82 -6.93
C LEU A 318 -2.64 -1.45 -5.83
N ASN A 319 -2.34 -0.70 -4.77
CA ASN A 319 -1.45 -1.17 -3.71
C ASN A 319 -2.05 -2.31 -2.86
N GLU A 320 -3.35 -2.58 -3.00
CA GLU A 320 -4.04 -3.61 -2.22
C GLU A 320 -5.13 -4.27 -3.07
N GLY A 321 -4.91 -5.53 -3.45
CA GLY A 321 -5.95 -6.49 -3.79
C GLY A 321 -6.71 -6.36 -5.11
N ARG A 322 -6.28 -5.54 -6.08
CA ARG A 322 -6.78 -5.71 -7.45
C ARG A 322 -5.80 -6.59 -8.23
N GLN A 323 -6.25 -7.79 -8.57
CA GLN A 323 -5.52 -8.66 -9.47
C GLN A 323 -5.39 -7.98 -10.84
N THR A 324 -4.19 -7.51 -11.14
CA THR A 324 -3.80 -7.43 -12.54
C THR A 324 -3.58 -8.86 -13.00
N CYS A 325 -4.16 -9.25 -14.14
CA CYS A 325 -3.84 -10.53 -14.78
C CYS A 325 -2.33 -10.77 -14.74
N PRO A 326 -1.85 -11.98 -14.47
CA PRO A 326 -0.42 -12.24 -14.52
C PRO A 326 0.11 -11.74 -15.85
N LEU A 327 1.11 -10.87 -15.79
CA LEU A 327 1.85 -10.46 -16.95
C LEU A 327 2.49 -11.75 -17.49
N SER A 328 1.90 -12.31 -18.55
CA SER A 328 2.62 -13.31 -19.33
C SER A 328 3.87 -12.63 -19.88
N ILE A 329 5.01 -13.02 -19.34
CA ILE A 329 6.33 -12.68 -19.87
C ILE A 329 6.48 -13.38 -21.21
#